data_8358a38ad78b5bdadbce70e03f1fc923
#
_entry.id   8358a38ad78b5bdadbce70e03f1fc923
#
_cell.length_a   1.000
_cell.length_b   1.000
_cell.length_c   1.000
_cell.angle_alpha   90.00
_cell.angle_beta   90.00
_cell.angle_gamma   90.00
#
_symmetry.space_group_name_H-M   'P 1'
#
loop_
_entity.id
_entity.type
_entity.pdbx_description
1 polymer ?
#
loop_
_entity_poly.entity_id
_entity_poly.type
_entity_poly.pdbx_seq_one_letter_code
_entity_poly.pdbx_strand_id
1 'polypeptide(L)'
;VPDVYEVAMSHLGLKIIYSVINSKSYALAERVYAPWIDMEKMMRERGIPLFSLENKCPIHDFDVLGFTIPYEMSYTNVLNMIDLAKIPVLSKDRSDNDPIVISGGPCVYNAEPMCDFIDVFFIGEAEESICEMLELIRNWKKDGKPGGRKEIIRRMAAIEGCYVPSLYEVSYYENGIFRSISPIISNCLLYTSPSPRD
;
A
#
# COMPACT_ATOMS: atom_id res chain seq x y z
N VAL A 1 -4.80 6.07 6.91
CA VAL A 1 -4.32 7.42 6.55
C VAL A 1 -3.18 7.79 7.49
N PRO A 2 -2.02 8.27 6.99
CA PRO A 2 -0.84 8.57 7.81
C PRO A 2 -0.94 9.94 8.50
N ASP A 3 -2.09 10.22 9.07
CA ASP A 3 -2.40 11.41 9.87
C ASP A 3 -3.22 11.03 11.09
N VAL A 4 -3.27 11.92 12.06
CA VAL A 4 -4.10 11.76 13.26
C VAL A 4 -5.59 11.80 12.89
N TYR A 5 -6.43 11.19 13.74
CA TYR A 5 -7.86 11.03 13.48
C TYR A 5 -8.56 12.34 13.11
N GLU A 6 -8.28 13.41 13.84
CA GLU A 6 -8.93 14.72 13.70
C GLU A 6 -8.71 15.34 12.31
N VAL A 7 -7.56 15.08 11.70
CA VAL A 7 -7.20 15.55 10.35
C VAL A 7 -7.73 14.57 9.31
N ALA A 8 -7.44 13.29 9.50
CA ALA A 8 -7.64 12.25 8.48
C ALA A 8 -9.09 11.78 8.35
N MET A 9 -9.94 11.99 9.37
CA MET A 9 -11.34 11.56 9.36
C MET A 9 -12.20 12.21 8.26
N SER A 10 -11.79 13.37 7.78
CA SER A 10 -12.50 14.11 6.72
C SER A 10 -12.07 13.72 5.31
N HIS A 11 -11.03 12.88 5.15
CA HIS A 11 -10.45 12.54 3.85
C HIS A 11 -11.45 11.82 2.94
N LEU A 12 -11.88 12.49 1.85
CA LEU A 12 -12.94 11.99 0.98
C LEU A 12 -12.55 10.69 0.26
N GLY A 13 -11.34 10.62 -0.29
CA GLY A 13 -10.85 9.42 -0.98
C GLY A 13 -10.86 8.17 -0.08
N LEU A 14 -10.47 8.31 1.19
CA LEU A 14 -10.58 7.22 2.17
C LEU A 14 -12.04 6.76 2.31
N LYS A 15 -12.99 7.69 2.42
CA LYS A 15 -14.42 7.36 2.59
C LYS A 15 -14.99 6.64 1.37
N ILE A 16 -14.58 7.05 0.16
CA ILE A 16 -14.98 6.42 -1.09
C ILE A 16 -14.47 4.97 -1.12
N ILE A 17 -13.16 4.77 -0.97
CA ILE A 17 -12.56 3.42 -1.00
C ILE A 17 -13.12 2.53 0.12
N TYR A 18 -13.29 3.06 1.32
CA TYR A 18 -13.92 2.35 2.43
C TYR A 18 -15.35 1.88 2.07
N SER A 19 -16.16 2.76 1.45
CA SER A 19 -17.52 2.44 1.01
C SER A 19 -17.51 1.40 -0.11
N VAL A 20 -16.62 1.55 -1.10
CA VAL A 20 -16.49 0.62 -2.24
C VAL A 20 -16.13 -0.79 -1.74
N ILE A 21 -15.14 -0.92 -0.86
CA ILE A 21 -14.73 -2.22 -0.32
C ILE A 21 -15.85 -2.84 0.50
N ASN A 22 -16.48 -2.08 1.41
CA ASN A 22 -17.52 -2.60 2.30
C ASN A 22 -18.88 -2.84 1.61
N SER A 23 -19.04 -2.41 0.35
CA SER A 23 -20.17 -2.81 -0.49
C SER A 23 -20.06 -4.26 -0.99
N LYS A 24 -18.88 -4.88 -0.89
CA LYS A 24 -18.64 -6.26 -1.34
C LYS A 24 -18.88 -7.24 -0.20
N SER A 25 -19.69 -8.27 -0.44
CA SER A 25 -20.02 -9.28 0.59
C SER A 25 -18.85 -10.17 1.01
N TYR A 26 -17.72 -10.09 0.33
CA TYR A 26 -16.55 -10.94 0.53
C TYR A 26 -15.32 -10.19 1.06
N ALA A 27 -15.43 -8.89 1.28
CA ALA A 27 -14.34 -8.05 1.77
C ALA A 27 -14.83 -7.18 2.94
N LEU A 28 -13.91 -6.87 3.84
CA LEU A 28 -14.14 -5.97 4.97
C LEU A 28 -12.97 -5.00 5.04
N ALA A 29 -13.27 -3.70 5.00
CA ALA A 29 -12.30 -2.65 5.27
C ALA A 29 -12.53 -2.08 6.66
N GLU A 30 -11.45 -1.87 7.38
CA GLU A 30 -11.40 -1.13 8.63
C GLU A 30 -10.39 0.02 8.51
N ARG A 31 -10.65 1.10 9.25
CA ARG A 31 -9.82 2.30 9.17
C ARG A 31 -8.73 2.28 10.23
N VAL A 32 -7.60 2.86 9.87
CA VAL A 32 -6.50 3.08 10.80
C VAL A 32 -5.92 4.48 10.59
N TYR A 33 -5.55 5.12 11.67
CA TYR A 33 -4.98 6.46 11.70
C TYR A 33 -3.66 6.44 12.47
N ALA A 34 -2.79 7.41 12.21
CA ALA A 34 -1.58 7.57 12.98
C ALA A 34 -1.95 7.91 14.44
N PRO A 35 -1.37 7.25 15.44
CA PRO A 35 -1.61 7.61 16.83
C PRO A 35 -0.94 8.94 17.16
N TRP A 36 -1.49 9.66 18.12
CA TRP A 36 -0.81 10.83 18.68
C TRP A 36 0.39 10.39 19.54
N ILE A 37 1.30 11.31 19.79
CA ILE A 37 2.62 11.03 20.41
C ILE A 37 2.51 10.29 21.75
N ASP A 38 1.55 10.64 22.59
CA ASP A 38 1.32 10.01 23.90
C ASP A 38 0.79 8.57 23.75
N MET A 39 -0.13 8.35 22.82
CA MET A 39 -0.65 7.03 22.51
C MET A 39 0.44 6.14 21.88
N GLU A 40 1.21 6.67 20.93
CA GLU A 40 2.34 5.95 20.34
C GLU A 40 3.34 5.50 21.40
N LYS A 41 3.73 6.41 22.30
CA LYS A 41 4.62 6.10 23.41
C LYS A 41 4.09 4.95 24.25
N MET A 42 2.82 5.00 24.64
CA MET A 42 2.19 3.93 25.43
C MET A 42 2.15 2.60 24.66
N MET A 43 1.86 2.64 23.37
CA MET A 43 1.85 1.43 22.52
C MET A 43 3.24 0.79 22.48
N ARG A 44 4.30 1.58 22.26
CA ARG A 44 5.69 1.09 22.26
C ARG A 44 6.11 0.52 23.62
N GLU A 45 5.83 1.23 24.72
CA GLU A 45 6.17 0.80 26.08
C GLU A 45 5.48 -0.50 26.47
N ARG A 46 4.25 -0.73 26.03
CA ARG A 46 3.43 -1.90 26.35
C ARG A 46 3.49 -3.00 25.29
N GLY A 47 4.20 -2.80 24.19
CA GLY A 47 4.27 -3.75 23.10
C GLY A 47 2.96 -3.94 22.33
N ILE A 48 2.01 -2.99 22.44
CA ILE A 48 0.71 -3.04 21.77
C ILE A 48 0.90 -2.67 20.29
N PRO A 49 0.54 -3.54 19.34
CA PRO A 49 0.64 -3.22 17.91
C PRO A 49 -0.42 -2.20 17.49
N LEU A 50 -0.19 -1.49 16.39
CA LEU A 50 -1.19 -0.63 15.79
C LEU A 50 -2.42 -1.45 15.41
N PHE A 51 -3.60 -0.90 15.68
CA PHE A 51 -4.89 -1.59 15.51
C PHE A 51 -5.91 -0.72 14.77
N SER A 52 -6.92 -1.37 14.19
CA SER A 52 -8.02 -0.74 13.48
C SER A 52 -8.96 0.06 14.40
N LEU A 53 -9.67 1.02 13.82
CA LEU A 53 -10.59 1.87 14.57
C LEU A 53 -11.88 1.11 14.98
N GLU A 54 -12.41 0.29 14.09
CA GLU A 54 -13.70 -0.36 14.27
C GLU A 54 -13.63 -1.50 15.30
N ASN A 55 -12.90 -2.56 14.98
CA ASN A 55 -12.88 -3.78 15.79
C ASN A 55 -11.64 -3.93 16.68
N LYS A 56 -10.71 -2.97 16.64
CA LYS A 56 -9.45 -3.00 17.41
C LYS A 56 -8.56 -4.20 17.06
N CYS A 57 -8.68 -4.71 15.83
CA CYS A 57 -7.85 -5.79 15.35
C CYS A 57 -6.43 -5.29 15.05
N PRO A 58 -5.37 -6.03 15.41
CA PRO A 58 -4.01 -5.71 15.00
C PRO A 58 -3.90 -5.61 13.48
N ILE A 59 -3.19 -4.57 12.99
CA ILE A 59 -3.12 -4.32 11.54
C ILE A 59 -2.40 -5.45 10.78
N HIS A 60 -1.43 -6.12 11.41
CA HIS A 60 -0.73 -7.24 10.79
C HIS A 60 -1.59 -8.49 10.57
N ASP A 61 -2.79 -8.56 11.15
CA ASP A 61 -3.73 -9.67 10.92
C ASP A 61 -4.58 -9.50 9.64
N PHE A 62 -4.50 -8.34 8.98
CA PHE A 62 -5.22 -8.08 7.74
C PHE A 62 -4.46 -8.64 6.52
N ASP A 63 -5.18 -8.95 5.45
CA ASP A 63 -4.57 -9.37 4.18
C ASP A 63 -3.86 -8.22 3.45
N VAL A 64 -4.38 -7.00 3.61
CA VAL A 64 -3.91 -5.80 2.93
C VAL A 64 -3.88 -4.62 3.88
N LEU A 65 -2.80 -3.84 3.85
CA LEU A 65 -2.68 -2.55 4.51
C LEU A 65 -2.56 -1.45 3.44
N GLY A 66 -3.60 -0.61 3.33
CA GLY A 66 -3.66 0.47 2.35
C GLY A 66 -3.38 1.85 2.94
N PHE A 67 -2.50 2.60 2.29
CA PHE A 67 -2.22 4.00 2.63
C PHE A 67 -2.71 4.94 1.54
N THR A 68 -3.37 6.03 1.94
CA THR A 68 -3.56 7.20 1.09
C THR A 68 -2.49 8.22 1.47
N ILE A 69 -1.61 8.58 0.54
CA ILE A 69 -0.51 9.52 0.77
C ILE A 69 -0.86 10.86 0.09
N PRO A 70 -1.38 11.84 0.85
CA PRO A 70 -1.81 13.12 0.29
C PRO A 70 -0.67 14.10 0.00
N TYR A 71 0.45 14.01 0.73
CA TYR A 71 1.63 14.87 0.62
C TYR A 71 2.88 14.16 1.17
N GLU A 72 4.05 14.60 0.74
CA GLU A 72 5.35 13.93 1.00
C GLU A 72 5.74 13.94 2.48
N MET A 73 5.33 14.96 3.25
CA MET A 73 5.60 15.01 4.69
C MET A 73 5.00 13.84 5.47
N SER A 74 4.03 13.12 4.90
CA SER A 74 3.42 11.95 5.53
C SER A 74 4.22 10.65 5.33
N TYR A 75 5.30 10.64 4.54
CA TYR A 75 6.10 9.42 4.30
C TYR A 75 6.63 8.81 5.60
N THR A 76 7.18 9.63 6.49
CA THR A 76 7.69 9.15 7.79
C THR A 76 6.58 8.58 8.68
N ASN A 77 5.38 9.14 8.60
CA ASN A 77 4.22 8.61 9.32
C ASN A 77 3.80 7.24 8.77
N VAL A 78 3.87 7.02 7.45
CA VAL A 78 3.63 5.71 6.84
C VAL A 78 4.59 4.68 7.41
N LEU A 79 5.91 4.98 7.42
CA LEU A 79 6.93 4.08 7.96
C LEU A 79 6.71 3.80 9.44
N ASN A 80 6.39 4.83 10.22
CA ASN A 80 6.08 4.70 11.64
C ASN A 80 4.85 3.81 11.89
N MET A 81 3.80 3.94 11.09
CA MET A 81 2.61 3.10 11.20
C MET A 81 2.89 1.63 10.86
N ILE A 82 3.72 1.36 9.83
CA ILE A 82 4.16 0.00 9.47
C ILE A 82 4.95 -0.62 10.63
N ASP A 83 5.89 0.13 11.21
CA ASP A 83 6.70 -0.32 12.36
C ASP A 83 5.82 -0.58 13.61
N LEU A 84 4.92 0.33 13.94
CA LEU A 84 3.97 0.16 15.05
C LEU A 84 3.04 -1.03 14.83
N ALA A 85 2.69 -1.35 13.60
CA ALA A 85 1.91 -2.53 13.26
C ALA A 85 2.69 -3.84 13.40
N LYS A 86 3.99 -3.80 13.71
CA LYS A 86 4.91 -4.95 13.76
C LYS A 86 5.05 -5.66 12.40
N ILE A 87 4.90 -4.92 11.31
CA ILE A 87 5.14 -5.37 9.95
C ILE A 87 6.57 -4.95 9.57
N PRO A 88 7.36 -5.81 8.91
CA PRO A 88 8.68 -5.41 8.41
C PRO A 88 8.56 -4.16 7.52
N VAL A 89 9.34 -3.12 7.84
CA VAL A 89 9.24 -1.82 7.17
C VAL A 89 9.64 -1.96 5.70
N LEU A 90 10.75 -2.65 5.41
CA LEU A 90 11.16 -2.92 4.03
C LEU A 90 10.29 -4.01 3.40
N SER A 91 9.79 -3.75 2.21
CA SER A 91 8.97 -4.69 1.43
C SER A 91 9.65 -6.04 1.21
N LYS A 92 10.97 -6.05 0.95
CA LYS A 92 11.78 -7.25 0.71
C LYS A 92 11.88 -8.19 1.92
N ASP A 93 11.69 -7.66 3.13
CA ASP A 93 11.83 -8.43 4.39
C ASP A 93 10.49 -9.05 4.83
N ARG A 94 9.38 -8.77 4.11
CA ARG A 94 8.05 -9.32 4.39
C ARG A 94 7.90 -10.75 3.92
N SER A 95 7.24 -11.54 4.74
CA SER A 95 6.91 -12.96 4.50
C SER A 95 5.51 -13.14 3.92
N ASP A 96 5.14 -14.38 3.62
CA ASP A 96 3.79 -14.76 3.16
C ASP A 96 2.68 -14.51 4.21
N ASN A 97 3.05 -14.30 5.47
CA ASN A 97 2.13 -14.02 6.56
C ASN A 97 1.89 -12.53 6.79
N ASP A 98 2.73 -11.67 6.21
CA ASP A 98 2.59 -10.23 6.35
C ASP A 98 1.56 -9.65 5.37
N PRO A 99 0.83 -8.58 5.73
CA PRO A 99 -0.08 -7.91 4.81
C PRO A 99 0.62 -7.42 3.54
N ILE A 100 -0.10 -7.39 2.44
CA ILE A 100 0.35 -6.67 1.24
C ILE A 100 0.15 -5.18 1.53
N VAL A 101 1.24 -4.40 1.44
CA VAL A 101 1.19 -2.96 1.70
C VAL A 101 1.01 -2.21 0.38
N ILE A 102 -0.10 -1.52 0.26
CA ILE A 102 -0.47 -0.77 -0.95
C ILE A 102 -0.55 0.73 -0.65
N SER A 103 -0.41 1.54 -1.68
CA SER A 103 -0.56 2.98 -1.55
C SER A 103 -1.27 3.60 -2.76
N GLY A 104 -2.02 4.66 -2.49
CA GLY A 104 -2.67 5.51 -3.47
C GLY A 104 -2.64 6.98 -3.03
N GLY A 105 -3.26 7.85 -3.83
CA GLY A 105 -3.33 9.28 -3.56
C GLY A 105 -2.35 10.11 -4.37
N PRO A 106 -2.35 11.46 -4.22
CA PRO A 106 -1.58 12.35 -5.10
C PRO A 106 -0.08 12.09 -5.16
N CYS A 107 0.54 11.66 -4.05
CA CYS A 107 1.99 11.46 -4.01
C CYS A 107 2.48 10.21 -4.73
N VAL A 108 1.58 9.28 -5.10
CA VAL A 108 2.02 8.06 -5.81
C VAL A 108 2.45 8.31 -7.26
N TYR A 109 2.18 9.50 -7.81
CA TYR A 109 2.75 9.93 -9.10
C TYR A 109 4.28 10.07 -9.05
N ASN A 110 4.85 10.25 -7.84
CA ASN A 110 6.27 10.14 -7.56
C ASN A 110 6.48 9.04 -6.51
N ALA A 111 6.35 7.77 -6.93
CA ALA A 111 6.40 6.62 -6.06
C ALA A 111 7.82 6.29 -5.55
N GLU A 112 8.86 6.68 -6.27
CA GLU A 112 10.24 6.25 -6.06
C GLU A 112 10.76 6.41 -4.61
N PRO A 113 10.47 7.51 -3.87
CA PRO A 113 10.91 7.63 -2.48
C PRO A 113 10.36 6.55 -1.54
N MET A 114 9.27 5.89 -1.93
CA MET A 114 8.57 4.89 -1.12
C MET A 114 8.65 3.46 -1.70
N CYS A 115 9.36 3.25 -2.80
CA CYS A 115 9.41 1.96 -3.50
C CYS A 115 10.00 0.80 -2.68
N ASP A 116 10.90 1.09 -1.74
CA ASP A 116 11.46 0.06 -0.84
C ASP A 116 10.47 -0.40 0.25
N PHE A 117 9.39 0.37 0.48
CA PHE A 117 8.47 0.20 1.60
C PHE A 117 7.07 -0.25 1.20
N ILE A 118 6.65 0.06 -0.01
CA ILE A 118 5.31 -0.23 -0.54
C ILE A 118 5.41 -1.34 -1.59
N ASP A 119 4.51 -2.31 -1.53
CA ASP A 119 4.51 -3.44 -2.46
C ASP A 119 3.85 -3.07 -3.80
N VAL A 120 2.76 -2.29 -3.75
CA VAL A 120 1.97 -1.89 -4.93
C VAL A 120 1.46 -0.47 -4.78
N PHE A 121 1.62 0.34 -5.82
CA PHE A 121 1.02 1.67 -5.92
C PHE A 121 -0.14 1.66 -6.91
N PHE A 122 -1.22 2.36 -6.55
CA PHE A 122 -2.33 2.65 -7.44
C PHE A 122 -2.17 4.07 -7.97
N ILE A 123 -1.89 4.20 -9.26
CA ILE A 123 -1.69 5.47 -9.97
C ILE A 123 -3.00 5.82 -10.68
N GLY A 124 -3.62 6.94 -10.28
CA GLY A 124 -4.92 7.36 -10.78
C GLY A 124 -6.07 7.02 -9.83
N GLU A 125 -7.26 6.84 -10.40
CA GLU A 125 -8.46 6.48 -9.64
C GLU A 125 -8.46 4.98 -9.32
N ALA A 126 -8.69 4.64 -8.06
CA ALA A 126 -8.52 3.28 -7.57
C ALA A 126 -9.83 2.51 -7.35
N GLU A 127 -11.00 3.11 -7.63
CA GLU A 127 -12.30 2.53 -7.29
C GLU A 127 -12.57 1.19 -8.00
N GLU A 128 -12.15 1.08 -9.25
CA GLU A 128 -12.27 -0.15 -10.03
C GLU A 128 -11.11 -1.09 -9.75
N SER A 129 -9.89 -0.59 -9.82
CA SER A 129 -8.66 -1.38 -9.62
C SER A 129 -8.59 -2.03 -8.25
N ILE A 130 -9.10 -1.38 -7.18
CA ILE A 130 -9.18 -1.97 -5.84
C ILE A 130 -10.12 -3.17 -5.81
N CYS A 131 -11.22 -3.13 -6.57
CA CYS A 131 -12.15 -4.26 -6.66
C CYS A 131 -11.51 -5.45 -7.38
N GLU A 132 -10.80 -5.21 -8.48
CA GLU A 132 -10.06 -6.25 -9.21
C GLU A 132 -8.99 -6.89 -8.32
N MET A 133 -8.23 -6.07 -7.58
CA MET A 133 -7.24 -6.56 -6.62
C MET A 133 -7.87 -7.44 -5.54
N LEU A 134 -9.01 -7.03 -4.97
CA LEU A 134 -9.70 -7.82 -3.94
C LEU A 134 -10.20 -9.17 -4.47
N GLU A 135 -10.73 -9.21 -5.70
CA GLU A 135 -11.12 -10.46 -6.35
C GLU A 135 -9.92 -11.36 -6.63
N LEU A 136 -8.82 -10.77 -7.08
CA LEU A 136 -7.57 -11.50 -7.32
C LEU A 136 -7.05 -12.14 -6.02
N ILE A 137 -7.00 -11.40 -4.90
CA ILE A 137 -6.60 -11.91 -3.59
C ILE A 137 -7.56 -13.00 -3.11
N ARG A 138 -8.87 -12.78 -3.24
CA ARG A 138 -9.89 -13.76 -2.85
C ARG A 138 -9.70 -15.08 -3.58
N ASN A 139 -9.51 -15.05 -4.89
CA ASN A 139 -9.32 -16.25 -5.70
C ASN A 139 -7.99 -16.94 -5.35
N TRP A 140 -6.91 -16.18 -5.23
CA TRP A 140 -5.61 -16.69 -4.79
C TRP A 140 -5.68 -17.40 -3.43
N LYS A 141 -6.42 -16.82 -2.46
CA LYS A 141 -6.63 -17.46 -1.13
C LYS A 141 -7.44 -18.75 -1.24
N LYS A 142 -8.48 -18.78 -2.07
CA LYS A 142 -9.30 -20.00 -2.31
C LYS A 142 -8.48 -21.13 -2.94
N ASP A 143 -7.54 -20.80 -3.81
CA ASP A 143 -6.67 -21.74 -4.49
C ASP A 143 -5.49 -22.21 -3.61
N GLY A 144 -5.46 -21.83 -2.33
CA GLY A 144 -4.41 -22.22 -1.38
C GLY A 144 -3.13 -21.40 -1.48
N LYS A 145 -3.22 -20.16 -1.94
CA LYS A 145 -2.11 -19.21 -2.05
C LYS A 145 -0.93 -19.67 -2.92
N PRO A 146 -1.19 -20.15 -4.16
CA PRO A 146 -0.12 -20.69 -5.01
C PRO A 146 0.95 -19.65 -5.29
N GLY A 147 2.21 -20.04 -5.14
CA GLY A 147 3.39 -19.19 -5.38
C GLY A 147 3.65 -18.13 -4.32
N GLY A 148 2.86 -18.11 -3.23
CA GLY A 148 3.05 -17.20 -2.10
C GLY A 148 2.86 -15.72 -2.43
N ARG A 149 3.38 -14.87 -1.54
CA ARG A 149 3.30 -13.40 -1.63
C ARG A 149 3.87 -12.84 -2.94
N LYS A 150 5.00 -13.34 -3.39
CA LYS A 150 5.66 -12.84 -4.62
C LYS A 150 4.79 -13.02 -5.85
N GLU A 151 4.09 -14.15 -5.94
CA GLU A 151 3.23 -14.44 -7.10
C GLU A 151 1.98 -13.57 -7.11
N ILE A 152 1.32 -13.37 -5.97
CA ILE A 152 0.14 -12.50 -5.94
C ILE A 152 0.48 -11.06 -6.26
N ILE A 153 1.60 -10.53 -5.74
CA ILE A 153 2.10 -9.18 -6.06
C ILE A 153 2.42 -9.07 -7.57
N ARG A 154 3.07 -10.09 -8.14
CA ARG A 154 3.34 -10.13 -9.58
C ARG A 154 2.05 -10.08 -10.42
N ARG A 155 1.00 -10.80 -10.00
CA ARG A 155 -0.30 -10.78 -10.70
C ARG A 155 -0.98 -9.40 -10.61
N MET A 156 -0.78 -8.66 -9.52
CA MET A 156 -1.34 -7.30 -9.38
C MET A 156 -0.80 -6.33 -10.43
N ALA A 157 0.41 -6.56 -10.95
CA ALA A 157 0.97 -5.73 -12.02
C ALA A 157 0.18 -5.79 -13.36
N ALA A 158 -0.75 -6.73 -13.51
CA ALA A 158 -1.64 -6.80 -14.67
C ALA A 158 -2.91 -5.95 -14.51
N ILE A 159 -3.16 -5.41 -13.30
CA ILE A 159 -4.29 -4.52 -13.04
C ILE A 159 -3.91 -3.12 -13.53
N GLU A 160 -4.81 -2.49 -14.27
CA GLU A 160 -4.59 -1.14 -14.79
C GLU A 160 -4.37 -0.14 -13.65
N GLY A 161 -3.38 0.74 -13.79
CA GLY A 161 -2.99 1.71 -12.78
C GLY A 161 -2.11 1.15 -11.65
N CYS A 162 -1.82 -0.14 -11.62
CA CYS A 162 -0.93 -0.72 -10.61
C CYS A 162 0.54 -0.65 -11.02
N TYR A 163 1.35 -0.01 -10.17
CA TYR A 163 2.81 -0.03 -10.26
C TYR A 163 3.38 -0.90 -9.13
N VAL A 164 4.17 -1.91 -9.51
CA VAL A 164 4.80 -2.87 -8.60
C VAL A 164 6.31 -2.68 -8.65
N PRO A 165 6.94 -1.94 -7.72
CA PRO A 165 8.37 -1.57 -7.79
C PRO A 165 9.31 -2.75 -7.93
N SER A 166 9.03 -3.86 -7.26
CA SER A 166 9.87 -5.07 -7.30
C SER A 166 9.98 -5.74 -8.68
N LEU A 167 9.18 -5.32 -9.65
CA LEU A 167 9.21 -5.82 -11.03
C LEU A 167 9.99 -4.90 -11.98
N TYR A 168 10.63 -3.87 -11.46
CA TYR A 168 11.42 -2.92 -12.23
C TYR A 168 12.84 -2.82 -11.67
N GLU A 169 13.79 -2.61 -12.56
CA GLU A 169 15.18 -2.33 -12.24
C GLU A 169 15.49 -0.86 -12.52
N VAL A 170 15.97 -0.18 -11.50
CA VAL A 170 16.41 1.22 -11.60
C VAL A 170 17.91 1.25 -11.81
N SER A 171 18.37 1.94 -12.83
CA SER A 171 19.78 2.13 -13.09
C SER A 171 20.21 3.59 -12.90
N TYR A 172 21.45 3.79 -12.46
CA TYR A 172 22.05 5.09 -12.22
C TYR A 172 23.33 5.22 -13.01
N TYR A 173 23.74 6.45 -13.34
CA TYR A 173 25.07 6.76 -13.81
C TYR A 173 26.09 6.68 -12.64
N GLU A 174 27.38 6.62 -12.96
CA GLU A 174 28.45 6.57 -11.94
C GLU A 174 28.44 7.75 -10.95
N ASN A 175 27.90 8.88 -11.36
CA ASN A 175 27.70 10.08 -10.54
C ASN A 175 26.43 10.06 -9.67
N GLY A 176 25.69 8.93 -9.64
CA GLY A 176 24.47 8.78 -8.85
C GLY A 176 23.20 9.40 -9.48
N ILE A 177 23.29 9.98 -10.67
CA ILE A 177 22.12 10.51 -11.38
C ILE A 177 21.30 9.34 -11.96
N PHE A 178 19.98 9.42 -11.83
CA PHE A 178 19.04 8.48 -12.44
C PHE A 178 19.31 8.34 -13.95
N ARG A 179 19.38 7.11 -14.43
CA ARG A 179 19.63 6.78 -15.83
C ARG A 179 18.37 6.26 -16.51
N SER A 180 17.80 5.18 -15.97
CA SER A 180 16.61 4.56 -16.54
C SER A 180 15.92 3.65 -15.52
N ILE A 181 14.65 3.41 -15.74
CA ILE A 181 13.88 2.34 -15.12
C ILE A 181 13.42 1.39 -16.23
N SER A 182 13.57 0.10 -16.02
CA SER A 182 13.18 -0.92 -16.98
C SER A 182 12.47 -2.09 -16.30
N PRO A 183 11.42 -2.66 -16.92
CA PRO A 183 10.75 -3.82 -16.37
C PRO A 183 11.68 -5.04 -16.43
N ILE A 184 11.70 -5.82 -15.35
CA ILE A 184 12.42 -7.10 -15.25
C ILE A 184 11.67 -8.18 -16.06
N ILE A 185 10.35 -8.02 -16.22
CA ILE A 185 9.48 -8.95 -16.93
C ILE A 185 8.88 -8.23 -18.14
N SER A 186 8.93 -8.84 -19.32
CA SER A 186 8.54 -8.24 -20.60
C SER A 186 7.06 -7.81 -20.72
N ASN A 187 6.20 -8.25 -19.80
CA ASN A 187 4.76 -7.92 -19.80
C ASN A 187 4.36 -6.87 -18.76
N CYS A 188 5.31 -6.28 -18.04
CA CYS A 188 5.03 -5.14 -17.15
C CYS A 188 5.05 -3.86 -17.99
N LEU A 189 3.89 -3.25 -18.15
CA LEU A 189 3.77 -1.93 -18.77
C LEU A 189 4.10 -0.87 -17.73
N LEU A 190 5.08 -0.01 -18.02
CA LEU A 190 5.17 1.28 -17.35
C LEU A 190 3.94 2.08 -17.76
N TYR A 191 2.98 2.21 -16.85
CA TYR A 191 1.84 3.09 -17.07
C TYR A 191 2.33 4.54 -16.92
N THR A 192 2.54 5.19 -18.04
CA THR A 192 2.65 6.64 -18.09
C THR A 192 1.25 7.16 -18.36
N SER A 193 0.58 7.73 -17.35
CA SER A 193 -0.64 8.48 -17.60
C SER A 193 -0.31 9.57 -18.63
N PRO A 194 -1.06 9.68 -19.73
CA PRO A 194 -0.86 10.80 -20.64
C PRO A 194 -1.08 12.08 -19.84
N SER A 195 -0.10 12.98 -19.90
CA SER A 195 -0.24 14.29 -19.29
C SER A 195 -1.46 14.99 -19.92
N PRO A 196 -2.32 15.64 -19.14
CA PRO A 196 -3.42 16.45 -19.69
C PRO A 196 -2.93 17.60 -20.60
N ARG A 197 -1.62 17.73 -20.79
CA ARG A 197 -0.97 18.76 -21.59
C ARG A 197 -0.30 18.23 -22.87
N ASP A 198 -0.40 16.92 -23.14
CA ASP A 198 0.07 16.30 -24.39
C ASP A 198 -1.14 16.21 -25.41
#